data_170931585fe121f2b3a2087e51cd6192
#
_entry.id   170931585fe121f2b3a2087e51cd6192
#
_cell.length_a   1.000
_cell.length_b   1.000
_cell.length_c   1.000
_cell.angle_alpha   90.00
_cell.angle_beta   90.00
_cell.angle_gamma   90.00
#
_symmetry.space_group_name_H-M   'P 1'
#
loop_
_entity.id
_entity.type
_entity.pdbx_description
1 polymer ?
#
loop_
_entity_poly.entity_id
_entity_poly.type
_entity_poly.pdbx_seq_one_letter_code
_entity_poly.pdbx_strand_id
1 'polypeptide(L)'
;MKRSKFTRRRFLETTAAAATATVAMPYMRTAYSAGKLTMGFWDHWVPGANDTMSAIVKEWGEKNHVETQIDYITSVGDKDLLTASAEAQAKTGHDIMQHRAWQITVHRAVLEPVTGVIDQLVKDHGAIAGVTEYLAKFDGQWKGVPTIVGSQVKPCCSRIDLYKKFCDLDVTEIFPGPGKPRDQAKVDTWTWDLYLETAKKLKAGGFPIGLPLGQTSDAIDWVGALFHSYGSVFVDAKDNITVNTPETRAALEMGVKLANENPPDVYAWDDAGNNRWLISGKGSSIMNPPSAWSVAKRDNIEVAKQCWTHDAPKGPKGRFAPYLPFFYGVWNFGKNKTAAAELVHHIVDKPQAKRLVAASIGYDLPAFKSYYEFDTWEKVEPPIGTVYNYPPRGDEQSRMTGAPARPDVAAQIYNQSIHTIMIAKIAQGKEKMDDVIKWAEKECEGYLRS
;
A
#
# COMPACT_ATOMS: atom_id res chain seq x y z
N MET A 1 40.06 10.17 -56.24
CA MET A 1 39.38 9.78 -54.99
C MET A 1 38.75 11.00 -54.33
N LYS A 2 37.40 11.13 -54.41
CA LYS A 2 36.68 12.25 -53.80
C LYS A 2 36.35 11.89 -52.33
N ARG A 3 36.91 12.62 -51.37
CA ARG A 3 36.53 12.50 -49.93
C ARG A 3 35.16 13.11 -49.71
N SER A 4 34.19 12.27 -49.33
CA SER A 4 32.86 12.68 -48.88
C SER A 4 32.98 13.37 -47.51
N LYS A 5 32.56 14.64 -47.42
CA LYS A 5 32.49 15.39 -46.16
C LYS A 5 31.20 14.98 -45.43
N PHE A 6 31.34 14.29 -44.31
CA PHE A 6 30.25 14.08 -43.35
C PHE A 6 29.86 15.42 -42.72
N THR A 7 28.63 15.89 -42.92
CA THR A 7 28.10 17.11 -42.30
C THR A 7 27.37 16.80 -41.00
N ARG A 8 27.44 17.73 -40.03
CA ARG A 8 26.74 17.65 -38.73
C ARG A 8 25.26 17.31 -38.85
N ARG A 9 24.61 17.71 -39.91
CA ARG A 9 23.19 17.44 -40.17
C ARG A 9 22.89 15.95 -40.44
N ARG A 10 23.77 15.24 -41.15
CA ARG A 10 23.64 13.79 -41.38
C ARG A 10 23.92 12.95 -40.11
N PHE A 11 24.74 13.45 -39.20
CA PHE A 11 24.99 12.81 -37.91
C PHE A 11 23.75 12.90 -36.99
N LEU A 12 23.05 14.02 -37.00
CA LEU A 12 21.82 14.22 -36.24
C LEU A 12 20.62 13.42 -36.79
N GLU A 13 20.55 13.24 -38.11
CA GLU A 13 19.50 12.42 -38.74
C GLU A 13 19.71 10.91 -38.47
N THR A 14 20.93 10.46 -38.36
CA THR A 14 21.25 9.04 -38.00
C THR A 14 21.10 8.77 -36.49
N THR A 15 21.32 9.74 -35.61
CA THR A 15 21.07 9.58 -34.16
C THR A 15 19.60 9.67 -33.80
N ALA A 16 18.79 10.46 -34.53
CA ALA A 16 17.35 10.52 -34.31
C ALA A 16 16.63 9.22 -34.75
N ALA A 17 17.13 8.55 -35.80
CA ALA A 17 16.58 7.26 -36.25
C ALA A 17 16.93 6.07 -35.31
N ALA A 18 18.03 6.19 -34.53
CA ALA A 18 18.41 5.17 -33.56
C ALA A 18 17.64 5.30 -32.23
N ALA A 19 17.14 6.50 -31.90
CA ALA A 19 16.38 6.73 -30.66
C ALA A 19 14.90 6.32 -30.76
N THR A 20 14.35 6.14 -31.96
CA THR A 20 12.96 5.71 -32.19
C THR A 20 12.77 4.21 -32.42
N ALA A 21 13.85 3.43 -32.49
CA ALA A 21 13.79 1.98 -32.71
C ALA A 21 13.73 1.13 -31.43
N THR A 22 13.70 1.76 -30.23
CA THR A 22 13.63 1.04 -28.94
C THR A 22 12.19 0.81 -28.44
N VAL A 23 11.14 1.13 -29.21
CA VAL A 23 9.75 1.14 -28.71
C VAL A 23 8.93 -0.10 -29.08
N ALA A 24 9.47 -1.07 -29.78
CA ALA A 24 8.71 -2.28 -30.09
C ALA A 24 9.63 -3.50 -30.28
N MET A 25 10.29 -3.95 -29.20
CA MET A 25 10.70 -5.36 -29.19
C MET A 25 9.49 -6.18 -28.74
N PRO A 26 8.96 -7.08 -29.59
CA PRO A 26 8.04 -8.09 -29.11
C PRO A 26 8.74 -8.92 -28.03
N TYR A 27 8.00 -9.24 -26.98
CA TYR A 27 8.44 -10.11 -25.90
C TYR A 27 8.86 -11.47 -26.48
N MET A 28 10.13 -11.61 -26.82
CA MET A 28 10.67 -12.85 -27.39
C MET A 28 11.29 -13.68 -26.26
N ARG A 29 10.80 -14.91 -26.10
CA ARG A 29 11.44 -15.92 -25.26
C ARG A 29 12.84 -16.21 -25.79
N THR A 30 13.85 -15.62 -25.16
CA THR A 30 15.24 -15.90 -25.45
C THR A 30 15.79 -16.94 -24.48
N ALA A 31 16.67 -17.83 -24.96
CA ALA A 31 17.39 -18.73 -24.08
C ALA A 31 18.24 -17.92 -23.09
N TYR A 32 18.05 -18.16 -21.80
CA TYR A 32 18.79 -17.46 -20.76
C TYR A 32 20.25 -17.94 -20.71
N SER A 33 21.18 -17.02 -20.56
CA SER A 33 22.54 -17.39 -20.17
C SER A 33 22.49 -17.80 -18.69
N ALA A 34 22.84 -19.05 -18.40
CA ALA A 34 22.68 -19.68 -17.09
C ALA A 34 23.38 -18.92 -15.97
N GLY A 35 22.65 -18.05 -15.31
CA GLY A 35 23.02 -17.37 -14.08
C GLY A 35 21.94 -17.58 -13.03
N LYS A 36 22.28 -17.40 -11.77
CA LYS A 36 21.34 -17.43 -10.65
C LYS A 36 20.55 -16.13 -10.62
N LEU A 37 19.22 -16.22 -10.65
CA LEU A 37 18.31 -15.10 -10.48
C LEU A 37 17.99 -14.94 -8.99
N THR A 38 18.27 -13.76 -8.45
CA THR A 38 18.11 -13.49 -7.00
C THR A 38 17.05 -12.43 -6.74
N MET A 39 16.24 -12.65 -5.70
CA MET A 39 15.13 -11.81 -5.33
C MET A 39 15.16 -11.47 -3.85
N GLY A 40 15.03 -10.16 -3.52
CA GLY A 40 14.75 -9.67 -2.17
C GLY A 40 13.23 -9.40 -2.05
N PHE A 41 12.50 -10.31 -1.42
CA PHE A 41 11.05 -10.21 -1.26
C PHE A 41 10.65 -9.96 0.19
N TRP A 42 9.51 -9.34 0.39
CA TRP A 42 8.96 -9.09 1.70
C TRP A 42 8.60 -10.40 2.41
N ASP A 43 9.01 -10.49 3.69
CA ASP A 43 8.66 -11.58 4.61
C ASP A 43 7.21 -11.39 5.08
N HIS A 44 6.31 -12.24 4.60
CA HIS A 44 4.87 -12.05 4.69
C HIS A 44 4.33 -12.26 6.11
N TRP A 45 3.40 -11.38 6.55
CA TRP A 45 2.74 -11.50 7.85
C TRP A 45 1.85 -12.74 7.98
N VAL A 46 1.24 -13.21 6.88
CA VAL A 46 0.32 -14.34 6.88
C VAL A 46 1.10 -15.63 6.69
N PRO A 47 1.02 -16.59 7.65
CA PRO A 47 1.71 -17.87 7.55
C PRO A 47 1.35 -18.62 6.26
N GLY A 48 2.34 -19.23 5.61
CA GLY A 48 2.17 -20.02 4.38
C GLY A 48 2.24 -19.23 3.06
N ALA A 49 2.15 -17.90 3.09
CA ALA A 49 2.24 -17.09 1.88
C ALA A 49 3.65 -17.16 1.24
N ASN A 50 4.71 -17.14 2.03
CA ASN A 50 6.09 -17.29 1.56
C ASN A 50 6.34 -18.66 0.91
N ASP A 51 5.78 -19.73 1.46
CA ASP A 51 5.93 -21.08 0.89
C ASP A 51 5.31 -21.17 -0.50
N THR A 52 4.13 -20.56 -0.68
CA THR A 52 3.46 -20.50 -1.99
C THR A 52 4.25 -19.67 -2.98
N MET A 53 4.79 -18.51 -2.58
CA MET A 53 5.68 -17.71 -3.42
C MET A 53 6.93 -18.49 -3.83
N SER A 54 7.57 -19.18 -2.88
CA SER A 54 8.74 -20.01 -3.13
C SER A 54 8.43 -21.14 -4.11
N ALA A 55 7.27 -21.77 -4.00
CA ALA A 55 6.84 -22.80 -4.92
C ALA A 55 6.63 -22.25 -6.36
N ILE A 56 5.97 -21.10 -6.50
CA ILE A 56 5.73 -20.45 -7.80
C ILE A 56 7.06 -20.11 -8.49
N VAL A 57 7.98 -19.51 -7.75
CA VAL A 57 9.29 -19.11 -8.28
C VAL A 57 10.13 -20.34 -8.67
N LYS A 58 10.12 -21.39 -7.84
CA LYS A 58 10.80 -22.64 -8.11
C LYS A 58 10.24 -23.33 -9.36
N GLU A 59 8.90 -23.47 -9.48
CA GLU A 59 8.23 -24.05 -10.64
C GLU A 59 8.60 -23.30 -11.94
N TRP A 60 8.65 -21.97 -11.89
CA TRP A 60 9.09 -21.16 -13.02
C TRP A 60 10.56 -21.38 -13.36
N GLY A 61 11.44 -21.41 -12.34
CA GLY A 61 12.87 -21.65 -12.52
C GLY A 61 13.17 -23.00 -13.16
N GLU A 62 12.55 -24.06 -12.67
CA GLU A 62 12.68 -25.41 -13.23
C GLU A 62 12.22 -25.47 -14.70
N LYS A 63 11.07 -24.86 -15.01
CA LYS A 63 10.52 -24.82 -16.37
C LYS A 63 11.39 -24.06 -17.36
N ASN A 64 12.07 -23.02 -16.89
CA ASN A 64 12.88 -22.13 -17.74
C ASN A 64 14.40 -22.40 -17.62
N HIS A 65 14.79 -23.41 -16.85
CA HIS A 65 16.19 -23.78 -16.60
C HIS A 65 17.00 -22.62 -15.99
N VAL A 66 16.39 -21.88 -15.05
CA VAL A 66 17.01 -20.77 -14.31
C VAL A 66 17.10 -21.15 -12.84
N GLU A 67 18.31 -21.09 -12.26
CA GLU A 67 18.45 -21.18 -10.81
C GLU A 67 17.86 -19.94 -10.15
N THR A 68 17.02 -20.12 -9.12
CA THR A 68 16.34 -19.02 -8.43
C THR A 68 16.62 -19.04 -6.93
N GLN A 69 16.76 -17.86 -6.31
CA GLN A 69 16.88 -17.72 -4.87
C GLN A 69 16.06 -16.53 -4.39
N ILE A 70 15.24 -16.74 -3.36
CA ILE A 70 14.51 -15.68 -2.66
C ILE A 70 15.13 -15.47 -1.29
N ASP A 71 15.42 -14.23 -0.96
CA ASP A 71 15.74 -13.77 0.38
C ASP A 71 14.51 -13.02 0.92
N TYR A 72 13.85 -13.58 1.94
CA TYR A 72 12.70 -12.93 2.57
C TYR A 72 13.18 -11.92 3.61
N ILE A 73 12.74 -10.66 3.44
CA ILE A 73 13.21 -9.51 4.21
C ILE A 73 12.03 -8.95 5.02
N THR A 74 12.16 -8.97 6.33
CA THR A 74 11.11 -8.46 7.22
C THR A 74 10.95 -6.94 7.13
N SER A 75 9.71 -6.45 7.25
CA SER A 75 9.41 -5.03 7.40
C SER A 75 9.61 -4.51 8.83
N VAL A 76 9.80 -5.39 9.80
CA VAL A 76 10.07 -4.96 11.19
C VAL A 76 11.38 -4.18 11.27
N GLY A 77 11.31 -2.96 11.79
CA GLY A 77 12.44 -2.04 11.85
C GLY A 77 12.89 -1.54 10.47
N ASP A 78 11.98 -1.51 9.50
CA ASP A 78 12.21 -1.03 8.13
C ASP A 78 13.37 -1.72 7.40
N LYS A 79 13.67 -2.97 7.72
CA LYS A 79 14.79 -3.70 7.11
C LYS A 79 14.66 -3.84 5.60
N ASP A 80 13.44 -4.04 5.09
CA ASP A 80 13.16 -4.06 3.65
C ASP A 80 13.48 -2.72 2.97
N LEU A 81 13.11 -1.58 3.59
CA LEU A 81 13.41 -0.24 3.10
C LEU A 81 14.92 0.04 3.13
N LEU A 82 15.57 -0.34 4.22
CA LEU A 82 17.02 -0.15 4.40
C LEU A 82 17.81 -1.00 3.40
N THR A 83 17.40 -2.25 3.18
CA THR A 83 18.02 -3.15 2.21
C THR A 83 17.90 -2.59 0.79
N ALA A 84 16.69 -2.21 0.37
CA ALA A 84 16.47 -1.63 -0.95
C ALA A 84 17.29 -0.34 -1.17
N SER A 85 17.37 0.52 -0.14
CA SER A 85 18.16 1.76 -0.21
C SER A 85 19.67 1.48 -0.27
N ALA A 86 20.16 0.49 0.48
CA ALA A 86 21.56 0.08 0.45
C ALA A 86 21.97 -0.48 -0.93
N GLU A 87 21.13 -1.34 -1.52
CA GLU A 87 21.37 -1.89 -2.86
C GLU A 87 21.33 -0.81 -3.94
N ALA A 88 20.35 0.11 -3.87
CA ALA A 88 20.26 1.23 -4.80
C ALA A 88 21.51 2.13 -4.76
N GLN A 89 22.04 2.40 -3.56
CA GLN A 89 23.23 3.21 -3.37
C GLN A 89 24.51 2.48 -3.81
N ALA A 90 24.64 1.22 -3.43
CA ALA A 90 25.82 0.40 -3.75
C ALA A 90 25.83 -0.06 -5.22
N LYS A 91 24.68 0.00 -5.92
CA LYS A 91 24.47 -0.55 -7.27
C LYS A 91 24.87 -2.02 -7.37
N THR A 92 24.54 -2.78 -6.34
CA THR A 92 24.77 -4.22 -6.24
C THR A 92 23.78 -4.83 -5.26
N GLY A 93 23.40 -6.09 -5.48
CA GLY A 93 22.42 -6.81 -4.65
C GLY A 93 21.64 -7.82 -5.47
N HIS A 94 20.36 -7.93 -5.21
CA HIS A 94 19.44 -8.81 -5.94
C HIS A 94 19.23 -8.36 -7.40
N ASP A 95 18.64 -9.21 -8.23
CA ASP A 95 18.17 -8.83 -9.57
C ASP A 95 16.78 -8.16 -9.49
N ILE A 96 15.91 -8.68 -8.61
CA ILE A 96 14.56 -8.16 -8.35
C ILE A 96 14.47 -7.77 -6.88
N MET A 97 13.92 -6.59 -6.60
CA MET A 97 13.62 -6.15 -5.25
C MET A 97 12.14 -5.79 -5.11
N GLN A 98 11.50 -6.25 -4.06
CA GLN A 98 10.15 -5.81 -3.72
C GLN A 98 10.19 -4.48 -2.97
N HIS A 99 9.41 -3.50 -3.43
CA HIS A 99 9.40 -2.14 -2.94
C HIS A 99 8.03 -1.79 -2.36
N ARG A 100 7.99 -1.17 -1.18
CA ARG A 100 6.76 -0.62 -0.61
C ARG A 100 6.45 0.75 -1.20
N ALA A 101 5.20 0.96 -1.60
CA ALA A 101 4.62 2.26 -1.92
C ALA A 101 5.56 3.22 -2.68
N TRP A 102 6.06 4.24 -2.00
CA TRP A 102 6.87 5.32 -2.58
C TRP A 102 8.31 4.95 -2.96
N GLN A 103 8.79 3.74 -2.65
CA GLN A 103 10.17 3.36 -2.94
C GLN A 103 10.49 3.29 -4.44
N ILE A 104 9.50 2.97 -5.28
CA ILE A 104 9.70 3.05 -6.74
C ILE A 104 10.01 4.49 -7.15
N THR A 105 9.29 5.47 -6.59
CA THR A 105 9.56 6.89 -6.82
C THR A 105 10.99 7.27 -6.39
N VAL A 106 11.39 6.83 -5.20
CA VAL A 106 12.72 7.14 -4.62
C VAL A 106 13.85 6.51 -5.45
N HIS A 107 13.67 5.26 -5.90
CA HIS A 107 14.72 4.50 -6.59
C HIS A 107 14.59 4.53 -8.12
N ARG A 108 13.66 5.30 -8.71
CA ARG A 108 13.35 5.29 -10.15
C ARG A 108 14.54 5.40 -11.10
N ALA A 109 15.60 6.11 -10.67
CA ALA A 109 16.81 6.33 -11.48
C ALA A 109 17.66 5.07 -11.66
N VAL A 110 17.58 4.10 -10.74
CA VAL A 110 18.36 2.85 -10.75
C VAL A 110 17.48 1.62 -11.02
N LEU A 111 16.21 1.82 -11.40
CA LEU A 111 15.29 0.77 -11.81
C LEU A 111 15.19 0.66 -13.33
N GLU A 112 15.15 -0.57 -13.82
CA GLU A 112 14.90 -0.89 -15.23
C GLU A 112 13.46 -0.53 -15.62
N PRO A 113 13.21 -0.01 -16.83
CA PRO A 113 11.85 0.13 -17.33
C PRO A 113 11.17 -1.24 -17.51
N VAL A 114 9.96 -1.38 -16.96
CA VAL A 114 9.15 -2.59 -17.06
C VAL A 114 7.83 -2.38 -17.81
N THR A 115 7.79 -1.36 -18.67
CA THR A 115 6.60 -0.98 -19.44
C THR A 115 6.05 -2.14 -20.27
N GLY A 116 6.93 -2.91 -20.95
CA GLY A 116 6.50 -4.08 -21.74
C GLY A 116 5.82 -5.17 -20.91
N VAL A 117 6.24 -5.38 -19.66
CA VAL A 117 5.58 -6.32 -18.73
C VAL A 117 4.18 -5.82 -18.39
N ILE A 118 4.04 -4.53 -18.05
CA ILE A 118 2.74 -3.93 -17.72
C ILE A 118 1.80 -3.95 -18.93
N ASP A 119 2.27 -3.56 -20.11
CA ASP A 119 1.45 -3.54 -21.32
C ASP A 119 0.88 -4.92 -21.65
N GLN A 120 1.67 -5.97 -21.47
CA GLN A 120 1.19 -7.35 -21.66
C GLN A 120 0.16 -7.74 -20.60
N LEU A 121 0.42 -7.46 -19.30
CA LEU A 121 -0.51 -7.75 -18.21
C LEU A 121 -1.84 -6.98 -18.39
N VAL A 122 -1.78 -5.71 -18.79
CA VAL A 122 -2.97 -4.89 -19.05
C VAL A 122 -3.77 -5.44 -20.25
N LYS A 123 -3.08 -5.88 -21.31
CA LYS A 123 -3.73 -6.51 -22.47
C LYS A 123 -4.48 -7.79 -22.08
N ASP A 124 -3.90 -8.60 -21.20
CA ASP A 124 -4.45 -9.90 -20.83
C ASP A 124 -5.52 -9.80 -19.70
N HIS A 125 -5.38 -8.83 -18.82
CA HIS A 125 -6.18 -8.76 -17.58
C HIS A 125 -6.95 -7.45 -17.39
N GLY A 126 -6.80 -6.47 -18.29
CA GLY A 126 -7.51 -5.20 -18.23
C GLY A 126 -6.81 -4.13 -17.38
N ALA A 127 -7.56 -3.08 -17.04
CA ALA A 127 -7.00 -1.90 -16.41
C ALA A 127 -6.45 -2.14 -15.01
N ILE A 128 -5.34 -1.48 -14.74
CA ILE A 128 -4.65 -1.41 -13.43
C ILE A 128 -5.24 -0.28 -12.58
N ALA A 129 -5.17 -0.38 -11.25
CA ALA A 129 -5.60 0.68 -10.34
C ALA A 129 -4.76 1.96 -10.53
N GLY A 130 -5.42 3.12 -10.72
CA GLY A 130 -4.75 4.39 -11.06
C GLY A 130 -3.73 4.87 -10.02
N VAL A 131 -3.89 4.49 -8.75
CA VAL A 131 -2.90 4.80 -7.70
C VAL A 131 -1.55 4.14 -7.96
N THR A 132 -1.51 2.99 -8.64
CA THR A 132 -0.25 2.31 -9.01
C THR A 132 0.50 3.07 -10.10
N GLU A 133 -0.25 3.63 -11.05
CA GLU A 133 0.33 4.48 -12.11
C GLU A 133 1.00 5.73 -11.52
N TYR A 134 0.31 6.40 -10.59
CA TYR A 134 0.84 7.57 -9.88
C TYR A 134 2.16 7.28 -9.13
N LEU A 135 2.30 6.08 -8.56
CA LEU A 135 3.47 5.69 -7.77
C LEU A 135 4.65 5.17 -8.60
N ALA A 136 4.41 4.59 -9.77
CA ALA A 136 5.42 3.80 -10.47
C ALA A 136 5.64 4.15 -11.94
N LYS A 137 4.88 5.12 -12.52
CA LYS A 137 5.04 5.53 -13.91
C LYS A 137 5.61 6.94 -14.02
N PHE A 138 6.78 7.08 -14.65
CA PHE A 138 7.50 8.34 -14.81
C PHE A 138 7.89 8.51 -16.27
N ASP A 139 7.65 9.70 -16.82
CA ASP A 139 7.97 10.04 -18.22
C ASP A 139 7.43 8.99 -19.23
N GLY A 140 6.23 8.47 -18.97
CA GLY A 140 5.59 7.45 -19.78
C GLY A 140 6.12 6.02 -19.57
N GLN A 141 7.09 5.80 -18.69
CA GLN A 141 7.69 4.48 -18.43
C GLN A 141 7.33 3.96 -17.03
N TRP A 142 6.91 2.71 -16.96
CA TRP A 142 6.76 2.00 -15.69
C TRP A 142 8.13 1.57 -15.15
N LYS A 143 8.37 1.84 -13.86
CA LYS A 143 9.59 1.49 -13.13
C LYS A 143 9.38 0.38 -12.10
N GLY A 144 8.15 -0.07 -11.93
CA GLY A 144 7.79 -1.19 -11.06
C GLY A 144 6.51 -1.85 -11.53
N VAL A 145 6.42 -3.16 -11.34
CA VAL A 145 5.20 -3.95 -11.58
C VAL A 145 4.48 -4.11 -10.25
N PRO A 146 3.20 -3.66 -10.13
CA PRO A 146 2.45 -3.84 -8.89
C PRO A 146 2.37 -5.31 -8.51
N THR A 147 2.67 -5.60 -7.25
CA THR A 147 2.65 -6.98 -6.74
C THR A 147 1.25 -7.42 -6.36
N ILE A 148 1.09 -8.74 -6.18
CA ILE A 148 -0.03 -9.30 -5.42
C ILE A 148 0.34 -9.25 -3.93
N VAL A 149 1.50 -9.78 -3.60
CA VAL A 149 2.01 -9.97 -2.23
C VAL A 149 2.40 -8.63 -1.61
N GLY A 150 1.87 -8.35 -0.43
CA GLY A 150 2.11 -7.15 0.33
C GLY A 150 1.22 -5.97 -0.05
N SER A 151 0.60 -5.97 -1.24
CA SER A 151 -0.35 -4.93 -1.65
C SER A 151 -1.63 -5.01 -0.83
N GLN A 152 -2.11 -3.86 -0.34
CA GLN A 152 -3.18 -3.85 0.65
C GLN A 152 -3.97 -2.55 0.68
N VAL A 153 -5.23 -2.64 1.14
CA VAL A 153 -6.02 -1.52 1.63
C VAL A 153 -6.09 -1.63 3.15
N LYS A 154 -6.17 -0.52 3.87
CA LYS A 154 -6.28 -0.49 5.34
C LYS A 154 -7.68 -0.06 5.78
N PRO A 155 -8.67 -0.98 5.75
CA PRO A 155 -10.02 -0.76 6.25
C PRO A 155 -10.06 -0.82 7.77
N CYS A 156 -11.23 -0.63 8.36
CA CYS A 156 -11.46 -0.97 9.76
C CYS A 156 -11.48 -2.49 9.94
N CYS A 157 -10.88 -2.96 11.04
CA CYS A 157 -11.08 -4.30 11.59
C CYS A 157 -11.60 -4.16 13.01
N SER A 158 -12.86 -4.54 13.25
CA SER A 158 -13.59 -4.27 14.50
C SER A 158 -14.09 -5.54 15.17
N ARG A 159 -14.17 -5.51 16.49
CA ARG A 159 -14.72 -6.58 17.35
C ARG A 159 -16.24 -6.48 17.40
N ILE A 160 -16.95 -7.38 16.72
CA ILE A 160 -18.43 -7.43 16.63
C ILE A 160 -19.07 -7.45 18.02
N ASP A 161 -18.54 -8.29 18.92
CA ASP A 161 -19.06 -8.49 20.27
C ASP A 161 -18.99 -7.19 21.11
N LEU A 162 -17.88 -6.46 21.01
CA LEU A 162 -17.69 -5.23 21.76
C LEU A 162 -18.55 -4.08 21.22
N TYR A 163 -18.68 -3.99 19.90
CA TYR A 163 -19.53 -2.98 19.24
C TYR A 163 -20.99 -3.17 19.60
N LYS A 164 -21.49 -4.42 19.59
CA LYS A 164 -22.86 -4.74 20.04
C LYS A 164 -23.04 -4.41 21.52
N LYS A 165 -22.12 -4.86 22.36
CA LYS A 165 -22.24 -4.74 23.82
C LYS A 165 -22.22 -3.29 24.31
N PHE A 166 -21.31 -2.47 23.82
CA PHE A 166 -21.06 -1.13 24.36
C PHE A 166 -21.66 0.00 23.52
N CYS A 167 -21.92 -0.23 22.24
CA CYS A 167 -22.36 0.80 21.31
C CYS A 167 -23.74 0.57 20.75
N ASP A 168 -24.36 -0.60 20.99
CA ASP A 168 -25.60 -1.03 20.33
C ASP A 168 -25.50 -0.95 18.78
N LEU A 169 -24.33 -1.34 18.25
CA LEU A 169 -24.00 -1.23 16.85
C LEU A 169 -23.59 -2.59 16.29
N ASP A 170 -24.33 -3.05 15.29
CA ASP A 170 -23.98 -4.24 14.53
C ASP A 170 -23.28 -3.88 13.23
N VAL A 171 -21.93 -3.95 13.22
CA VAL A 171 -21.14 -3.67 12.02
C VAL A 171 -21.42 -4.65 10.87
N THR A 172 -21.93 -5.86 11.16
CA THR A 172 -22.26 -6.85 10.14
C THR A 172 -23.57 -6.56 9.43
N GLU A 173 -24.43 -5.73 10.01
CA GLU A 173 -25.63 -5.22 9.34
C GLU A 173 -25.32 -4.01 8.45
N ILE A 174 -24.39 -3.17 8.86
CA ILE A 174 -23.93 -2.03 8.06
C ILE A 174 -23.12 -2.53 6.87
N PHE A 175 -22.25 -3.50 7.12
CA PHE A 175 -21.32 -4.10 6.15
C PHE A 175 -21.55 -5.61 6.08
N PRO A 176 -22.61 -6.06 5.37
CA PRO A 176 -22.99 -7.45 5.35
C PRO A 176 -21.96 -8.35 4.65
N GLY A 177 -21.90 -9.60 5.08
CA GLY A 177 -21.04 -10.61 4.48
C GLY A 177 -21.50 -11.10 3.10
N PRO A 178 -20.82 -12.11 2.53
CA PRO A 178 -21.11 -12.61 1.17
C PRO A 178 -22.57 -12.97 0.95
N GLY A 179 -23.05 -12.69 -0.27
CA GLY A 179 -24.40 -13.04 -0.72
C GLY A 179 -25.51 -12.14 -0.15
N LYS A 180 -25.20 -11.19 0.71
CA LYS A 180 -26.16 -10.20 1.22
C LYS A 180 -26.01 -8.86 0.49
N PRO A 181 -27.12 -8.18 0.14
CA PRO A 181 -27.05 -6.89 -0.50
C PRO A 181 -26.51 -5.82 0.46
N ARG A 182 -25.70 -4.92 -0.07
CA ARG A 182 -25.18 -3.76 0.64
C ARG A 182 -26.22 -2.62 0.56
N ASP A 183 -26.62 -2.10 1.71
CA ASP A 183 -27.48 -0.92 1.81
C ASP A 183 -26.62 0.33 1.96
N GLN A 184 -26.53 1.13 0.90
CA GLN A 184 -25.68 2.32 0.89
C GLN A 184 -26.14 3.36 1.93
N ALA A 185 -27.44 3.47 2.22
CA ALA A 185 -27.93 4.40 3.24
C ALA A 185 -27.43 4.01 4.64
N LYS A 186 -27.39 2.71 4.96
CA LYS A 186 -26.78 2.23 6.21
C LYS A 186 -25.26 2.47 6.22
N VAL A 187 -24.56 2.17 5.13
CA VAL A 187 -23.13 2.39 5.00
C VAL A 187 -22.77 3.87 5.19
N ASP A 188 -23.59 4.78 4.68
CA ASP A 188 -23.37 6.23 4.79
C ASP A 188 -23.50 6.77 6.23
N THR A 189 -24.12 6.01 7.13
CA THR A 189 -24.13 6.36 8.57
C THR A 189 -22.77 6.18 9.23
N TRP A 190 -21.87 5.34 8.65
CA TRP A 190 -20.54 5.10 9.16
C TRP A 190 -19.62 6.26 8.82
N THR A 191 -19.61 7.29 9.70
CA THR A 191 -18.85 8.53 9.58
C THR A 191 -17.75 8.61 10.64
N TRP A 192 -16.78 9.54 10.48
CA TRP A 192 -15.78 9.81 11.51
C TRP A 192 -16.40 10.26 12.83
N ASP A 193 -17.52 10.97 12.82
CA ASP A 193 -18.25 11.35 14.03
C ASP A 193 -18.83 10.14 14.75
N LEU A 194 -19.49 9.22 14.02
CA LEU A 194 -19.98 7.96 14.60
C LEU A 194 -18.83 7.09 15.10
N TYR A 195 -17.71 7.04 14.37
CA TYR A 195 -16.53 6.31 14.81
C TYR A 195 -15.96 6.88 16.13
N LEU A 196 -15.89 8.21 16.26
CA LEU A 196 -15.44 8.86 17.49
C LEU A 196 -16.39 8.57 18.67
N GLU A 197 -17.70 8.66 18.47
CA GLU A 197 -18.69 8.30 19.51
C GLU A 197 -18.55 6.83 19.93
N THR A 198 -18.38 5.94 18.95
CA THR A 198 -18.15 4.52 19.19
C THR A 198 -16.84 4.32 19.98
N ALA A 199 -15.75 4.99 19.60
CA ALA A 199 -14.47 4.91 20.29
C ALA A 199 -14.55 5.32 21.76
N LYS A 200 -15.30 6.41 22.07
CA LYS A 200 -15.54 6.87 23.45
C LYS A 200 -16.26 5.82 24.29
N LYS A 201 -17.33 5.22 23.74
CA LYS A 201 -18.09 4.18 24.43
C LYS A 201 -17.26 2.93 24.68
N LEU A 202 -16.48 2.53 23.69
CA LEU A 202 -15.57 1.37 23.79
C LEU A 202 -14.48 1.59 24.83
N LYS A 203 -13.86 2.79 24.85
CA LYS A 203 -12.87 3.16 25.87
C LYS A 203 -13.46 3.17 27.26
N ALA A 204 -14.66 3.73 27.44
CA ALA A 204 -15.38 3.72 28.73
C ALA A 204 -15.70 2.28 29.16
N GLY A 205 -15.92 1.36 28.24
CA GLY A 205 -16.08 -0.07 28.46
C GLY A 205 -14.79 -0.84 28.75
N GLY A 206 -13.63 -0.18 28.71
CA GLY A 206 -12.30 -0.78 28.95
C GLY A 206 -11.63 -1.37 27.71
N PHE A 207 -12.16 -1.12 26.51
CA PHE A 207 -11.66 -1.64 25.24
C PHE A 207 -11.40 -0.52 24.24
N PRO A 208 -10.37 0.35 24.44
CA PRO A 208 -10.09 1.45 23.54
C PRO A 208 -9.73 0.97 22.14
N ILE A 209 -9.93 1.84 21.15
CA ILE A 209 -9.46 1.64 19.79
C ILE A 209 -7.93 1.59 19.73
N GLY A 210 -7.35 1.07 18.65
CA GLY A 210 -5.91 0.93 18.45
C GLY A 210 -5.44 1.58 17.16
N LEU A 211 -5.50 2.91 17.06
CA LEU A 211 -4.99 3.68 15.94
C LEU A 211 -3.57 4.18 16.24
N PRO A 212 -2.52 3.65 15.60
CA PRO A 212 -1.15 4.04 15.87
C PRO A 212 -0.91 5.52 15.52
N LEU A 213 -0.03 6.18 16.26
CA LEU A 213 0.37 7.58 16.05
C LEU A 213 1.90 7.75 16.09
N GLY A 214 2.65 6.64 15.93
CA GLY A 214 4.08 6.65 15.68
C GLY A 214 4.40 6.99 14.23
N GLN A 215 5.69 6.97 13.87
CA GLN A 215 6.15 7.18 12.49
C GLN A 215 6.17 5.85 11.74
N THR A 216 5.00 5.25 11.56
CA THR A 216 4.81 3.96 10.91
C THR A 216 3.87 4.08 9.72
N SER A 217 3.94 3.14 8.78
CA SER A 217 3.05 3.14 7.62
C SER A 217 1.58 3.07 8.03
N ASP A 218 1.26 2.30 9.06
CA ASP A 218 -0.12 2.17 9.56
C ASP A 218 -0.65 3.49 10.13
N ALA A 219 0.20 4.24 10.83
CA ALA A 219 -0.16 5.56 11.35
C ALA A 219 -0.38 6.58 10.23
N ILE A 220 0.56 6.65 9.28
CA ILE A 220 0.51 7.59 8.15
C ILE A 220 -0.74 7.34 7.30
N ASP A 221 -1.12 6.09 7.12
CA ASP A 221 -2.19 5.69 6.23
C ASP A 221 -3.57 6.03 6.77
N TRP A 222 -3.90 5.68 8.03
CA TRP A 222 -5.21 6.04 8.57
C TRP A 222 -5.36 7.56 8.75
N VAL A 223 -4.28 8.25 9.14
CA VAL A 223 -4.30 9.72 9.25
C VAL A 223 -4.48 10.35 7.87
N GLY A 224 -3.78 9.87 6.84
CA GLY A 224 -3.96 10.33 5.47
C GLY A 224 -5.40 10.13 4.97
N ALA A 225 -6.01 8.98 5.26
CA ALA A 225 -7.41 8.71 4.92
C ALA A 225 -8.37 9.70 5.62
N LEU A 226 -8.12 10.00 6.90
CA LEU A 226 -8.86 11.04 7.64
C LEU A 226 -8.74 12.39 6.93
N PHE A 227 -7.52 12.86 6.65
CA PHE A 227 -7.31 14.17 6.01
C PHE A 227 -7.97 14.25 4.64
N HIS A 228 -7.82 13.23 3.81
CA HIS A 228 -8.49 13.17 2.51
C HIS A 228 -10.02 13.20 2.63
N SER A 229 -10.58 12.54 3.63
CA SER A 229 -12.03 12.52 3.86
C SER A 229 -12.62 13.88 4.25
N TYR A 230 -11.78 14.75 4.81
CA TYR A 230 -12.10 16.17 5.06
C TYR A 230 -11.77 17.07 3.87
N GLY A 231 -11.05 16.59 2.88
CA GLY A 231 -10.63 17.36 1.69
C GLY A 231 -9.31 18.09 1.88
N SER A 232 -8.57 17.78 2.94
CA SER A 232 -7.26 18.37 3.19
C SER A 232 -6.23 17.81 2.21
N VAL A 233 -5.47 18.72 1.63
CA VAL A 233 -4.33 18.47 0.72
C VAL A 233 -3.20 19.40 1.16
N PHE A 234 -1.98 18.89 1.27
CA PHE A 234 -0.85 19.72 1.73
C PHE A 234 -0.13 20.45 0.60
N VAL A 235 0.03 19.74 -0.53
CA VAL A 235 0.55 20.31 -1.77
C VAL A 235 -0.35 19.80 -2.89
N ASP A 236 -0.86 20.72 -3.71
CA ASP A 236 -1.72 20.36 -4.84
C ASP A 236 -0.92 19.90 -6.07
N ALA A 237 -1.61 19.47 -7.13
CA ALA A 237 -0.99 19.01 -8.37
C ALA A 237 -0.28 20.13 -9.18
N LYS A 238 -0.35 21.39 -8.71
CA LYS A 238 0.30 22.57 -9.32
C LYS A 238 1.43 23.10 -8.43
N ASP A 239 1.86 22.32 -7.45
CA ASP A 239 2.88 22.68 -6.46
C ASP A 239 2.50 23.85 -5.53
N ASN A 240 1.20 24.17 -5.37
CA ASN A 240 0.78 25.14 -4.37
C ASN A 240 0.67 24.46 -3.00
N ILE A 241 1.21 25.13 -1.98
CA ILE A 241 1.07 24.70 -0.58
C ILE A 241 -0.31 25.10 -0.09
N THR A 242 -1.08 24.12 0.40
CA THR A 242 -2.47 24.27 0.83
C THR A 242 -2.70 23.67 2.24
N VAL A 243 -1.68 23.70 3.09
CA VAL A 243 -1.76 23.15 4.46
C VAL A 243 -2.71 23.94 5.33
N ASN A 244 -2.66 25.28 5.28
CA ASN A 244 -3.45 26.17 6.16
C ASN A 244 -4.85 26.42 5.60
N THR A 245 -5.70 25.41 5.68
CA THR A 245 -7.10 25.47 5.22
C THR A 245 -8.08 25.07 6.32
N PRO A 246 -9.36 25.45 6.22
CA PRO A 246 -10.41 24.98 7.13
C PRO A 246 -10.52 23.44 7.15
N GLU A 247 -10.31 22.78 6.02
CA GLU A 247 -10.34 21.32 5.87
C GLU A 247 -9.23 20.65 6.68
N THR A 248 -8.03 21.21 6.63
CA THR A 248 -6.89 20.71 7.43
C THR A 248 -7.14 20.88 8.93
N ARG A 249 -7.68 22.02 9.33
CA ARG A 249 -8.02 22.29 10.74
C ARG A 249 -9.08 21.32 11.25
N ALA A 250 -10.14 21.10 10.49
CA ALA A 250 -11.20 20.14 10.85
C ALA A 250 -10.67 18.69 10.94
N ALA A 251 -9.81 18.27 10.03
CA ALA A 251 -9.16 16.97 10.08
C ALA A 251 -8.25 16.83 11.32
N LEU A 252 -7.47 17.86 11.64
CA LEU A 252 -6.63 17.89 12.85
C LEU A 252 -7.47 17.80 14.12
N GLU A 253 -8.58 18.56 14.23
CA GLU A 253 -9.48 18.49 15.38
C GLU A 253 -10.04 17.09 15.59
N MET A 254 -10.50 16.44 14.51
CA MET A 254 -11.00 15.06 14.56
C MET A 254 -9.88 14.09 14.94
N GLY A 255 -8.71 14.22 14.32
CA GLY A 255 -7.55 13.36 14.62
C GLY A 255 -7.10 13.46 16.08
N VAL A 256 -7.08 14.66 16.66
CA VAL A 256 -6.76 14.88 18.08
C VAL A 256 -7.82 14.28 19.00
N LYS A 257 -9.11 14.41 18.66
CA LYS A 257 -10.20 13.75 19.43
C LYS A 257 -10.04 12.22 19.42
N LEU A 258 -9.76 11.64 18.25
CA LEU A 258 -9.50 10.21 18.12
C LEU A 258 -8.24 9.76 18.87
N ALA A 259 -7.16 10.56 18.82
CA ALA A 259 -5.93 10.29 19.55
C ALA A 259 -6.19 10.10 21.05
N ASN A 260 -7.08 10.89 21.62
CA ASN A 260 -7.45 10.81 23.04
C ASN A 260 -8.26 9.56 23.40
N GLU A 261 -8.79 8.83 22.42
CA GLU A 261 -9.55 7.60 22.65
C GLU A 261 -8.69 6.34 22.54
N ASN A 262 -7.41 6.49 22.23
CA ASN A 262 -6.43 5.40 22.16
C ASN A 262 -5.74 5.14 23.52
N PRO A 263 -5.01 4.02 23.64
CA PRO A 263 -4.03 3.84 24.72
C PRO A 263 -2.92 4.91 24.65
N PRO A 264 -2.33 5.29 25.80
CA PRO A 264 -1.35 6.39 25.83
C PRO A 264 -0.03 6.08 25.11
N ASP A 265 0.27 4.82 24.85
CA ASP A 265 1.51 4.33 24.24
C ASP A 265 1.45 4.24 22.70
N VAL A 266 0.33 4.57 22.06
CA VAL A 266 0.18 4.52 20.57
C VAL A 266 1.20 5.33 19.79
N TYR A 267 1.80 6.34 20.43
CA TYR A 267 2.85 7.17 19.83
C TYR A 267 4.21 6.45 19.69
N ALA A 268 4.38 5.32 20.39
CA ALA A 268 5.58 4.50 20.38
C ALA A 268 5.38 3.14 19.69
N TRP A 269 4.19 2.89 19.14
CA TRP A 269 3.91 1.63 18.47
C TRP A 269 4.69 1.53 17.14
N ASP A 270 5.21 0.35 16.87
CA ASP A 270 5.71 -0.07 15.56
C ASP A 270 4.56 -0.57 14.65
N ASP A 271 4.85 -0.96 13.41
CA ASP A 271 3.85 -1.45 12.44
C ASP A 271 3.09 -2.71 12.92
N ALA A 272 3.57 -3.44 13.91
CA ALA A 272 2.88 -4.57 14.50
C ALA A 272 2.05 -4.22 15.75
N GLY A 273 2.12 -2.98 16.24
CA GLY A 273 1.53 -2.54 17.51
C GLY A 273 0.00 -2.67 17.53
N ASN A 274 -0.68 -2.20 16.50
CA ASN A 274 -2.14 -2.29 16.35
C ASN A 274 -2.61 -3.76 16.25
N ASN A 275 -1.88 -4.59 15.52
CA ASN A 275 -2.16 -6.02 15.42
C ASN A 275 -2.06 -6.70 16.79
N ARG A 276 -0.94 -6.49 17.51
CA ARG A 276 -0.76 -7.01 18.87
C ARG A 276 -1.87 -6.54 19.81
N TRP A 277 -2.28 -5.29 19.70
CA TRP A 277 -3.35 -4.72 20.50
C TRP A 277 -4.68 -5.44 20.28
N LEU A 278 -5.10 -5.63 19.03
CA LEU A 278 -6.35 -6.33 18.70
C LEU A 278 -6.27 -7.82 19.09
N ILE A 279 -5.19 -8.52 18.74
CA ILE A 279 -4.99 -9.95 19.00
C ILE A 279 -4.98 -10.26 20.51
N SER A 280 -4.45 -9.34 21.33
CA SER A 280 -4.44 -9.50 22.80
C SER A 280 -5.84 -9.51 23.42
N GLY A 281 -6.88 -9.11 22.67
CA GLY A 281 -8.25 -8.95 23.16
C GLY A 281 -8.50 -7.65 23.94
N LYS A 282 -7.47 -6.81 24.15
CA LYS A 282 -7.59 -5.51 24.85
C LYS A 282 -8.19 -4.43 23.96
N GLY A 283 -8.04 -4.54 22.64
CA GLY A 283 -8.52 -3.58 21.67
C GLY A 283 -9.87 -3.95 21.07
N SER A 284 -10.60 -2.93 20.65
CA SER A 284 -11.92 -3.07 20.03
C SER A 284 -11.90 -2.91 18.52
N SER A 285 -11.01 -2.08 17.99
CA SER A 285 -10.93 -1.74 16.56
C SER A 285 -9.55 -1.23 16.21
N ILE A 286 -9.11 -1.55 15.00
CA ILE A 286 -7.91 -1.00 14.36
C ILE A 286 -8.26 -0.62 12.92
N MET A 287 -7.43 0.19 12.28
CA MET A 287 -7.45 0.37 10.82
C MET A 287 -6.23 -0.32 10.23
N ASN A 288 -6.45 -1.49 9.63
CA ASN A 288 -5.40 -2.33 9.08
C ASN A 288 -5.99 -3.36 8.12
N PRO A 289 -5.22 -3.92 7.18
CA PRO A 289 -5.64 -5.07 6.40
C PRO A 289 -5.89 -6.29 7.29
N PRO A 290 -6.45 -7.39 6.77
CA PRO A 290 -6.84 -8.55 7.58
C PRO A 290 -5.71 -9.33 8.27
N SER A 291 -4.49 -8.77 8.38
CA SER A 291 -3.33 -9.42 9.00
C SER A 291 -3.56 -9.77 10.47
N ALA A 292 -4.12 -8.85 11.25
CA ALA A 292 -4.42 -9.09 12.65
C ALA A 292 -5.39 -10.28 12.83
N TRP A 293 -6.45 -10.33 12.03
CA TRP A 293 -7.38 -11.45 12.01
C TRP A 293 -6.70 -12.76 11.59
N SER A 294 -5.88 -12.74 10.53
CA SER A 294 -5.17 -13.93 10.03
C SER A 294 -4.22 -14.51 11.08
N VAL A 295 -3.51 -13.66 11.82
CA VAL A 295 -2.65 -14.09 12.93
C VAL A 295 -3.48 -14.54 14.14
N ALA A 296 -4.58 -13.84 14.45
CA ALA A 296 -5.47 -14.21 15.54
C ALA A 296 -6.11 -15.61 15.36
N LYS A 297 -6.34 -16.05 14.12
CA LYS A 297 -6.80 -17.43 13.84
C LYS A 297 -5.89 -18.48 14.42
N ARG A 298 -4.59 -18.21 14.52
CA ARG A 298 -3.60 -19.10 15.11
C ARG A 298 -3.42 -18.85 16.61
N ASP A 299 -3.33 -17.57 17.00
CA ASP A 299 -2.84 -17.17 18.32
C ASP A 299 -3.97 -16.89 19.33
N ASN A 300 -5.14 -16.44 18.85
CA ASN A 300 -6.31 -16.14 19.71
C ASN A 300 -7.61 -16.29 18.90
N ILE A 301 -8.05 -17.52 18.74
CA ILE A 301 -9.24 -17.87 17.92
C ILE A 301 -10.52 -17.16 18.41
N GLU A 302 -10.64 -16.90 19.72
CA GLU A 302 -11.83 -16.24 20.29
C GLU A 302 -11.91 -14.76 19.85
N VAL A 303 -10.76 -14.10 19.70
CA VAL A 303 -10.71 -12.77 19.08
C VAL A 303 -11.01 -12.86 17.59
N ALA A 304 -10.38 -13.81 16.87
CA ALA A 304 -10.57 -13.95 15.44
C ALA A 304 -12.04 -14.14 15.05
N LYS A 305 -12.80 -14.93 15.82
CA LYS A 305 -14.25 -15.15 15.61
C LYS A 305 -15.08 -13.88 15.73
N GLN A 306 -14.57 -12.84 16.35
CA GLN A 306 -15.25 -11.58 16.58
C GLN A 306 -14.73 -10.43 15.69
N CYS A 307 -13.72 -10.67 14.85
CA CYS A 307 -13.21 -9.66 13.94
C CYS A 307 -14.09 -9.53 12.69
N TRP A 308 -14.31 -8.30 12.26
CA TRP A 308 -15.01 -7.98 11.04
C TRP A 308 -14.31 -6.87 10.28
N THR A 309 -13.95 -7.11 9.02
CA THR A 309 -13.34 -6.11 8.15
C THR A 309 -14.43 -5.31 7.45
N HIS A 310 -14.35 -3.99 7.53
CA HIS A 310 -15.36 -3.10 6.94
C HIS A 310 -14.74 -1.77 6.52
N ASP A 311 -15.51 -0.98 5.73
CA ASP A 311 -15.02 0.27 5.17
C ASP A 311 -14.51 1.25 6.24
N ALA A 312 -13.61 2.13 5.81
CA ALA A 312 -13.19 3.30 6.58
C ALA A 312 -14.37 4.25 6.81
N PRO A 313 -14.35 5.09 7.87
CA PRO A 313 -15.39 6.09 8.10
C PRO A 313 -15.45 7.13 6.97
N LYS A 314 -16.67 7.60 6.66
CA LYS A 314 -16.95 8.66 5.68
C LYS A 314 -16.75 10.03 6.33
N GLY A 315 -16.05 10.94 5.65
CA GLY A 315 -15.98 12.34 6.00
C GLY A 315 -16.78 13.23 5.05
N PRO A 316 -16.71 14.57 5.21
CA PRO A 316 -17.47 15.54 4.40
C PRO A 316 -17.20 15.45 2.89
N LYS A 317 -16.03 14.99 2.47
CA LYS A 317 -15.63 14.86 1.06
C LYS A 317 -15.65 13.40 0.54
N GLY A 318 -16.14 12.49 1.33
CA GLY A 318 -16.29 11.09 0.95
C GLY A 318 -15.55 10.12 1.86
N ARG A 319 -15.49 8.88 1.42
CA ARG A 319 -14.85 7.76 2.09
C ARG A 319 -13.53 7.45 1.41
N PHE A 320 -12.46 7.47 2.17
CA PHE A 320 -11.12 7.21 1.65
C PHE A 320 -10.48 6.09 2.45
N ALA A 321 -9.80 5.19 1.72
CA ALA A 321 -8.91 4.20 2.30
C ALA A 321 -7.56 4.26 1.59
N PRO A 322 -6.44 4.17 2.30
CA PRO A 322 -5.15 4.09 1.65
C PRO A 322 -5.04 2.75 0.94
N TYR A 323 -4.64 2.77 -0.33
CA TYR A 323 -4.17 1.59 -1.03
C TYR A 323 -2.66 1.65 -1.11
N LEU A 324 -2.00 0.73 -0.44
CA LEU A 324 -0.57 0.58 -0.37
C LEU A 324 -0.11 -0.55 -1.30
N PRO A 325 0.05 -0.31 -2.60
CA PRO A 325 0.60 -1.32 -3.48
C PRO A 325 2.09 -1.49 -3.19
N PHE A 326 2.53 -2.75 -3.21
CA PHE A 326 3.95 -3.06 -3.33
C PHE A 326 4.27 -3.26 -4.80
N PHE A 327 5.55 -3.19 -5.15
CA PHE A 327 6.03 -3.32 -6.53
C PHE A 327 7.23 -4.24 -6.60
N TYR A 328 7.31 -5.01 -7.68
CA TYR A 328 8.56 -5.63 -8.09
C TYR A 328 9.34 -4.64 -8.93
N GLY A 329 10.48 -4.19 -8.43
CA GLY A 329 11.46 -3.41 -9.16
C GLY A 329 12.57 -4.32 -9.67
N VAL A 330 12.94 -4.18 -10.92
CA VAL A 330 14.12 -4.82 -11.50
C VAL A 330 15.26 -3.82 -11.46
N TRP A 331 16.36 -4.15 -10.81
CA TRP A 331 17.49 -3.25 -10.75
C TRP A 331 18.19 -3.14 -12.10
N ASN A 332 18.53 -1.93 -12.54
CA ASN A 332 19.23 -1.70 -13.82
C ASN A 332 20.71 -2.15 -13.81
N PHE A 333 21.26 -2.40 -12.64
CA PHE A 333 22.57 -3.00 -12.44
C PHE A 333 22.54 -4.53 -12.31
N GLY A 334 21.34 -5.14 -12.21
CA GLY A 334 21.15 -6.59 -12.24
C GLY A 334 21.61 -7.20 -13.56
N LYS A 335 22.08 -8.45 -13.50
CA LYS A 335 22.63 -9.16 -14.66
C LYS A 335 21.57 -9.89 -15.48
N ASN A 336 20.48 -10.32 -14.84
CA ASN A 336 19.47 -11.22 -15.40
C ASN A 336 18.15 -10.50 -15.73
N LYS A 337 18.20 -9.29 -16.31
CA LYS A 337 17.03 -8.41 -16.50
C LYS A 337 15.87 -9.04 -17.25
N THR A 338 16.15 -9.79 -18.32
CA THR A 338 15.11 -10.47 -19.12
C THR A 338 14.42 -11.54 -18.30
N ALA A 339 15.18 -12.41 -17.64
CA ALA A 339 14.64 -13.44 -16.76
C ALA A 339 13.86 -12.82 -15.58
N ALA A 340 14.35 -11.72 -15.02
CA ALA A 340 13.67 -10.95 -13.97
C ALA A 340 12.31 -10.43 -14.44
N ALA A 341 12.25 -9.81 -15.61
CA ALA A 341 10.99 -9.31 -16.18
C ALA A 341 9.98 -10.44 -16.46
N GLU A 342 10.42 -11.57 -16.99
CA GLU A 342 9.56 -12.73 -17.26
C GLU A 342 9.07 -13.41 -15.98
N LEU A 343 9.91 -13.53 -14.96
CA LEU A 343 9.49 -14.05 -13.66
C LEU A 343 8.45 -13.13 -13.00
N VAL A 344 8.67 -11.82 -13.02
CA VAL A 344 7.72 -10.84 -12.47
C VAL A 344 6.38 -10.92 -13.19
N HIS A 345 6.39 -10.99 -14.54
CA HIS A 345 5.16 -11.24 -15.32
C HIS A 345 4.45 -12.51 -14.86
N HIS A 346 5.20 -13.63 -14.73
CA HIS A 346 4.64 -14.91 -14.31
C HIS A 346 4.01 -14.84 -12.91
N ILE A 347 4.67 -14.21 -11.94
CA ILE A 347 4.14 -14.10 -10.56
C ILE A 347 2.83 -13.30 -10.52
N VAL A 348 2.72 -12.24 -11.34
CA VAL A 348 1.55 -11.35 -11.34
C VAL A 348 0.42 -11.87 -12.23
N ASP A 349 0.69 -12.84 -13.11
CA ASP A 349 -0.33 -13.44 -13.97
C ASP A 349 -1.46 -14.10 -13.16
N LYS A 350 -2.69 -14.04 -13.67
CA LYS A 350 -3.93 -14.41 -12.97
C LYS A 350 -3.90 -15.76 -12.25
N PRO A 351 -3.36 -16.87 -12.84
CA PRO A 351 -3.29 -18.16 -12.16
C PRO A 351 -2.43 -18.13 -10.89
N GLN A 352 -1.27 -17.44 -10.93
CA GLN A 352 -0.38 -17.35 -9.79
C GLN A 352 -0.91 -16.35 -8.75
N ALA A 353 -1.49 -15.24 -9.22
CA ALA A 353 -2.18 -14.28 -8.38
C ALA A 353 -3.28 -14.93 -7.53
N LYS A 354 -4.08 -15.82 -8.12
CA LYS A 354 -5.11 -16.58 -7.39
C LYS A 354 -4.51 -17.48 -6.30
N ARG A 355 -3.38 -18.13 -6.57
CA ARG A 355 -2.66 -18.96 -5.57
C ARG A 355 -2.16 -18.12 -4.41
N LEU A 356 -1.58 -16.95 -4.69
CA LEU A 356 -1.04 -16.05 -3.67
C LEU A 356 -2.13 -15.46 -2.80
N VAL A 357 -3.22 -14.96 -3.39
CA VAL A 357 -4.38 -14.45 -2.65
C VAL A 357 -4.99 -15.53 -1.76
N ALA A 358 -5.08 -16.77 -2.25
CA ALA A 358 -5.57 -17.90 -1.44
C ALA A 358 -4.63 -18.23 -0.28
N ALA A 359 -3.31 -18.24 -0.52
CA ALA A 359 -2.29 -18.54 0.50
C ALA A 359 -2.24 -17.46 1.60
N SER A 360 -2.48 -16.20 1.26
CA SER A 360 -2.57 -15.08 2.21
C SER A 360 -3.95 -14.96 2.88
N ILE A 361 -4.86 -15.89 2.64
CA ILE A 361 -6.23 -15.89 3.17
C ILE A 361 -6.96 -14.58 2.84
N GLY A 362 -6.76 -14.06 1.62
CA GLY A 362 -7.37 -12.82 1.16
C GLY A 362 -6.76 -11.52 1.71
N TYR A 363 -5.62 -11.60 2.38
CA TYR A 363 -4.89 -10.41 2.84
C TYR A 363 -4.35 -9.57 1.66
N ASP A 364 -3.77 -10.24 0.67
CA ASP A 364 -3.17 -9.59 -0.49
C ASP A 364 -4.22 -9.09 -1.47
N LEU A 365 -3.97 -7.90 -2.04
CA LEU A 365 -4.88 -7.23 -2.94
C LEU A 365 -4.24 -7.00 -4.31
N PRO A 366 -4.75 -7.64 -5.38
CA PRO A 366 -4.27 -7.41 -6.73
C PRO A 366 -4.55 -5.98 -7.21
N ALA A 367 -3.65 -5.44 -8.05
CA ALA A 367 -3.85 -4.16 -8.69
C ALA A 367 -4.86 -4.20 -9.86
N PHE A 368 -5.14 -5.39 -10.41
CA PHE A 368 -6.08 -5.59 -11.51
C PHE A 368 -7.49 -5.84 -10.97
N LYS A 369 -8.45 -5.00 -11.35
CA LYS A 369 -9.86 -5.14 -10.93
C LYS A 369 -10.48 -6.47 -11.35
N SER A 370 -10.07 -7.05 -12.48
CA SER A 370 -10.52 -8.36 -12.95
C SER A 370 -10.13 -9.53 -12.01
N TYR A 371 -9.22 -9.31 -11.06
CA TYR A 371 -8.85 -10.30 -10.04
C TYR A 371 -9.72 -10.21 -8.79
N TYR A 372 -10.53 -9.17 -8.64
CA TYR A 372 -11.44 -9.01 -7.48
C TYR A 372 -12.57 -10.05 -7.46
N GLU A 373 -12.75 -10.78 -8.55
CA GLU A 373 -13.69 -11.91 -8.68
C GLU A 373 -13.19 -13.22 -8.07
N PHE A 374 -11.94 -13.27 -7.53
CA PHE A 374 -11.46 -14.46 -6.85
C PHE A 374 -12.36 -14.79 -5.67
N ASP A 375 -12.75 -16.06 -5.56
CA ASP A 375 -13.67 -16.57 -4.55
C ASP A 375 -13.07 -16.67 -3.13
N THR A 376 -11.80 -16.36 -2.97
CA THR A 376 -11.09 -16.43 -1.69
C THR A 376 -11.76 -15.56 -0.63
N TRP A 377 -12.09 -14.31 -0.94
CA TRP A 377 -12.67 -13.37 0.04
C TRP A 377 -14.08 -13.75 0.51
N GLU A 378 -14.80 -14.58 -0.26
CA GLU A 378 -16.15 -15.06 0.06
C GLU A 378 -16.14 -16.33 0.90
N LYS A 379 -15.03 -17.07 0.87
CA LYS A 379 -14.91 -18.41 1.51
C LYS A 379 -14.15 -18.39 2.83
N VAL A 380 -13.58 -17.25 3.21
CA VAL A 380 -12.73 -17.16 4.41
C VAL A 380 -13.56 -17.24 5.70
N GLU A 381 -13.15 -18.07 6.64
CA GLU A 381 -13.77 -18.32 7.94
C GLU A 381 -12.77 -18.20 9.08
N PRO A 382 -13.21 -18.08 10.33
CA PRO A 382 -14.40 -17.46 10.89
C PRO A 382 -14.19 -15.96 11.16
N PRO A 383 -15.28 -15.19 11.30
CA PRO A 383 -16.63 -15.51 10.86
C PRO A 383 -16.71 -15.47 9.33
N ILE A 384 -17.62 -16.23 8.73
CA ILE A 384 -17.80 -16.22 7.27
C ILE A 384 -18.00 -14.77 6.80
N GLY A 385 -17.21 -14.35 5.79
CA GLY A 385 -17.27 -13.01 5.23
C GLY A 385 -16.53 -11.93 6.03
N THR A 386 -15.68 -12.30 6.98
CA THR A 386 -14.89 -11.33 7.78
C THR A 386 -14.02 -10.39 6.92
N VAL A 387 -13.66 -10.79 5.71
CA VAL A 387 -12.92 -9.99 4.73
C VAL A 387 -13.78 -9.58 3.53
N TYR A 388 -15.10 -9.57 3.67
CA TYR A 388 -16.04 -9.32 2.56
C TYR A 388 -15.81 -7.98 1.86
N ASN A 389 -15.50 -6.93 2.61
CA ASN A 389 -15.18 -5.62 2.04
C ASN A 389 -13.74 -5.51 1.54
N TYR A 390 -13.05 -6.62 1.42
CA TYR A 390 -11.71 -6.72 0.93
C TYR A 390 -11.68 -7.68 -0.27
N PRO A 391 -11.41 -7.23 -1.48
CA PRO A 391 -11.06 -5.88 -1.91
C PRO A 391 -12.21 -4.88 -1.76
N PRO A 392 -11.95 -3.55 -1.75
CA PRO A 392 -13.00 -2.53 -1.65
C PRO A 392 -14.07 -2.70 -2.72
N ARG A 393 -15.34 -2.83 -2.31
CA ARG A 393 -16.48 -3.10 -3.21
C ARG A 393 -17.55 -2.01 -3.18
N GLY A 394 -17.33 -0.96 -2.39
CA GLY A 394 -18.27 0.14 -2.19
C GLY A 394 -17.80 1.46 -2.77
N ASP A 395 -18.12 2.53 -2.08
CA ASP A 395 -17.81 3.92 -2.43
C ASP A 395 -16.44 4.37 -1.92
N GLU A 396 -15.64 3.48 -1.34
CA GLU A 396 -14.28 3.76 -0.88
C GLU A 396 -13.37 4.17 -2.03
N GLN A 397 -12.70 5.31 -1.87
CA GLN A 397 -11.71 5.82 -2.81
C GLN A 397 -10.31 5.47 -2.30
N SER A 398 -9.53 4.77 -3.13
CA SER A 398 -8.13 4.47 -2.83
C SER A 398 -7.25 5.68 -3.13
N ARG A 399 -6.51 6.15 -2.13
CA ARG A 399 -5.58 7.29 -2.27
C ARG A 399 -4.37 7.11 -1.36
N MET A 400 -3.20 7.51 -1.86
CA MET A 400 -1.98 7.56 -1.06
C MET A 400 -1.89 8.88 -0.31
N THR A 401 -1.42 8.83 0.94
CA THR A 401 -1.06 10.01 1.71
C THR A 401 0.02 10.81 0.98
N GLY A 402 -0.16 12.12 0.88
CA GLY A 402 0.69 13.01 0.09
C GLY A 402 0.13 13.35 -1.29
N ALA A 403 -0.77 12.51 -1.86
CA ALA A 403 -1.44 12.85 -3.11
C ALA A 403 -2.38 14.07 -2.95
N PRO A 404 -2.53 14.93 -3.98
CA PRO A 404 -2.08 14.78 -5.36
C PRO A 404 -0.78 15.50 -5.71
N ALA A 405 0.08 15.82 -4.73
CA ALA A 405 1.36 16.46 -5.02
C ALA A 405 2.18 15.65 -6.05
N ARG A 406 3.13 16.29 -6.73
CA ARG A 406 4.03 15.53 -7.59
C ARG A 406 4.72 14.40 -6.80
N PRO A 407 5.01 13.24 -7.42
CA PRO A 407 5.40 12.02 -6.68
C PRO A 407 6.58 12.16 -5.72
N ASP A 408 7.60 12.95 -6.06
CA ASP A 408 8.77 13.20 -5.24
C ASP A 408 8.45 14.02 -3.97
N VAL A 409 7.57 15.01 -4.07
CA VAL A 409 7.07 15.80 -2.93
C VAL A 409 6.14 14.96 -2.06
N ALA A 410 5.21 14.24 -2.68
CA ALA A 410 4.28 13.35 -1.98
C ALA A 410 5.03 12.25 -1.20
N ALA A 411 6.09 11.69 -1.78
CA ALA A 411 6.95 10.70 -1.12
C ALA A 411 7.62 11.28 0.13
N GLN A 412 8.06 12.55 0.11
CA GLN A 412 8.65 13.20 1.28
C GLN A 412 7.61 13.46 2.36
N ILE A 413 6.41 13.99 1.99
CA ILE A 413 5.29 14.19 2.93
C ILE A 413 4.94 12.88 3.63
N TYR A 414 4.89 11.77 2.90
CA TYR A 414 4.63 10.44 3.44
C TYR A 414 5.78 9.96 4.34
N ASN A 415 6.99 9.89 3.82
CA ASN A 415 8.15 9.31 4.51
C ASN A 415 8.54 10.09 5.77
N GLN A 416 8.27 11.40 5.82
CA GLN A 416 8.48 12.23 7.01
C GLN A 416 7.27 12.24 7.96
N SER A 417 6.21 11.47 7.67
CA SER A 417 5.03 11.31 8.55
C SER A 417 4.35 12.62 8.95
N ILE A 418 4.34 13.63 8.07
CA ILE A 418 3.95 15.02 8.42
C ILE A 418 2.56 15.06 9.06
N HIS A 419 1.56 14.43 8.47
CA HIS A 419 0.19 14.40 8.99
C HIS A 419 0.10 13.80 10.40
N THR A 420 0.79 12.68 10.62
CA THR A 420 0.82 11.96 11.91
C THR A 420 1.50 12.80 12.98
N ILE A 421 2.64 13.41 12.66
CA ILE A 421 3.37 14.30 13.58
C ILE A 421 2.53 15.50 14.00
N MET A 422 1.74 16.08 13.08
CA MET A 422 0.84 17.19 13.40
C MET A 422 -0.16 16.82 14.49
N ILE A 423 -0.85 15.68 14.33
CA ILE A 423 -1.79 15.18 15.34
C ILE A 423 -1.06 14.90 16.67
N ALA A 424 0.08 14.20 16.61
CA ALA A 424 0.82 13.83 17.81
C ALA A 424 1.30 15.03 18.62
N LYS A 425 1.80 16.09 17.96
CA LYS A 425 2.25 17.33 18.61
C LYS A 425 1.10 18.02 19.36
N ILE A 426 -0.08 18.11 18.73
CA ILE A 426 -1.25 18.76 19.33
C ILE A 426 -1.84 17.88 20.45
N ALA A 427 -2.07 16.61 20.20
CA ALA A 427 -2.70 15.68 21.14
C ALA A 427 -1.88 15.49 22.43
N GLN A 428 -0.55 15.54 22.34
CA GLN A 428 0.34 15.50 23.50
C GLN A 428 0.48 16.85 24.21
N GLY A 429 -0.23 17.89 23.77
CA GLY A 429 -0.19 19.23 24.37
C GLY A 429 1.14 19.98 24.19
N LYS A 430 1.99 19.53 23.23
CA LYS A 430 3.32 20.11 23.01
C LYS A 430 3.28 21.42 22.26
N GLU A 431 2.35 21.55 21.30
CA GLU A 431 2.27 22.71 20.42
C GLU A 431 0.81 23.08 20.12
N LYS A 432 0.57 24.36 19.81
CA LYS A 432 -0.73 24.84 19.35
C LYS A 432 -0.95 24.49 17.87
N MET A 433 -2.21 24.35 17.47
CA MET A 433 -2.58 24.02 16.10
C MET A 433 -1.97 24.96 15.05
N ASP A 434 -2.00 26.29 15.30
CA ASP A 434 -1.45 27.27 14.35
C ASP A 434 0.06 27.13 14.16
N ASP A 435 0.79 26.80 15.23
CA ASP A 435 2.24 26.59 15.15
C ASP A 435 2.58 25.32 14.41
N VAL A 436 1.80 24.25 14.62
CA VAL A 436 1.94 22.98 13.92
C VAL A 436 1.62 23.13 12.43
N ILE A 437 0.59 23.90 12.06
CA ILE A 437 0.26 24.20 10.66
C ILE A 437 1.42 24.94 9.98
N LYS A 438 1.94 26.01 10.62
CA LYS A 438 3.09 26.76 10.09
C LYS A 438 4.33 25.88 9.93
N TRP A 439 4.57 24.97 10.88
CA TRP A 439 5.64 24.01 10.76
C TRP A 439 5.47 23.12 9.52
N ALA A 440 4.28 22.56 9.31
CA ALA A 440 4.01 21.70 8.15
C ALA A 440 4.09 22.45 6.81
N GLU A 441 3.67 23.73 6.75
CA GLU A 441 3.86 24.59 5.57
C GLU A 441 5.35 24.73 5.24
N LYS A 442 6.19 25.00 6.24
CA LYS A 442 7.64 25.15 6.06
C LYS A 442 8.32 23.86 5.60
N GLU A 443 7.89 22.69 6.11
CA GLU A 443 8.37 21.40 5.63
C GLU A 443 8.03 21.22 4.14
N CYS A 444 6.77 21.49 3.75
CA CYS A 444 6.34 21.41 2.35
C CYS A 444 7.11 22.38 1.44
N GLU A 445 7.43 23.60 1.90
CA GLU A 445 8.31 24.51 1.17
C GLU A 445 9.70 23.91 0.95
N GLY A 446 10.25 23.20 1.94
CA GLY A 446 11.52 22.51 1.83
C GLY A 446 11.49 21.43 0.73
N TYR A 447 10.42 20.63 0.70
CA TYR A 447 10.25 19.55 -0.27
C TYR A 447 10.07 20.06 -1.71
N LEU A 448 9.44 21.20 -1.90
CA LEU A 448 9.28 21.81 -3.22
C LEU A 448 10.58 22.37 -3.81
N ARG A 449 11.59 22.66 -2.95
CA ARG A 449 12.90 23.18 -3.36
C ARG A 449 13.94 22.09 -3.60
N SER A 450 13.71 20.85 -3.11
CA SER A 450 14.60 19.71 -3.25
C SER A 450 14.34 18.96 -4.56
#